data_4e3bf4f7952ca40f45a66016e40dfcf0
#
_entry.id   4e3bf4f7952ca40f45a66016e40dfcf0
#
_cell.length_a   1.000
_cell.length_b   1.000
_cell.length_c   1.000
_cell.angle_alpha   90.00
_cell.angle_beta   90.00
_cell.angle_gamma   90.00
#
_symmetry.space_group_name_H-M   'P 1'
#
loop_
_entity.id
_entity.type
_entity.pdbx_description
1 polymer ?
#
loop_
_entity_poly.entity_id
_entity_poly.type
_entity_poly.pdbx_seq_one_letter_code
_entity_poly.pdbx_strand_id
1 'polypeptide(L)'
;GLCLPMKTEARKHMADTLSVLKYYLYYKYKKRFSDRSALERWQVEKIRKHLEYVGDHSRLYKGMKKLSSYPVIDKKFMMEHFDELNTVGIGREEALEFAVLAERQRNFSPKLKGVTVGLSSGTSGKQGIFLVSDDEKNRWAGYILARFLPGSLFETYSIAFFMRADSNLY
;
A
#
# COMPACT_ATOMS: atom_id res chain seq x y z
N GLY A 1 33.36 -10.95 12.30
CA GLY A 1 32.65 -9.89 11.58
C GLY A 1 31.20 -10.21 11.24
N LEU A 2 30.37 -10.75 12.18
CA LEU A 2 28.99 -11.18 11.88
C LEU A 2 27.93 -10.37 12.64
N CYS A 3 28.21 -9.10 12.99
CA CYS A 3 27.30 -8.35 13.90
C CYS A 3 26.58 -7.13 13.24
N LEU A 4 26.74 -6.90 11.95
CA LEU A 4 26.14 -5.72 11.26
C LEU A 4 24.69 -5.90 10.75
N PRO A 5 24.24 -7.05 10.22
CA PRO A 5 22.87 -7.16 9.66
C PRO A 5 21.77 -7.10 10.73
N MET A 6 21.94 -7.73 11.87
CA MET A 6 20.94 -7.76 12.96
C MET A 6 20.60 -6.36 13.52
N LYS A 7 21.59 -5.46 13.65
CA LYS A 7 21.36 -4.10 14.15
C LYS A 7 20.54 -3.25 13.16
N THR A 8 20.70 -3.51 11.88
CA THR A 8 19.98 -2.77 10.81
C THR A 8 18.53 -3.20 10.74
N GLU A 9 18.25 -4.51 10.86
CA GLU A 9 16.87 -5.04 10.87
C GLU A 9 16.09 -4.58 12.12
N ALA A 10 16.71 -4.65 13.29
CA ALA A 10 16.08 -4.17 14.53
C ALA A 10 15.77 -2.66 14.48
N ARG A 11 16.65 -1.85 13.92
CA ARG A 11 16.41 -0.42 13.71
C ARG A 11 15.27 -0.15 12.74
N LYS A 12 15.21 -0.92 11.65
CA LYS A 12 14.12 -0.81 10.67
C LYS A 12 12.79 -1.20 11.28
N HIS A 13 12.74 -2.32 12.01
CA HIS A 13 11.53 -2.77 12.69
C HIS A 13 11.02 -1.73 13.70
N MET A 14 11.91 -1.11 14.46
CA MET A 14 11.56 -0.04 15.39
C MET A 14 11.04 1.20 14.65
N ALA A 15 11.64 1.59 13.54
CA ALA A 15 11.19 2.72 12.72
C ALA A 15 9.80 2.46 12.13
N ASP A 16 9.53 1.25 11.64
CA ASP A 16 8.21 0.85 11.14
C ASP A 16 7.16 0.89 12.26
N THR A 17 7.47 0.36 13.44
CA THR A 17 6.57 0.39 14.61
C THR A 17 6.23 1.83 15.02
N LEU A 18 7.22 2.71 15.08
CA LEU A 18 7.00 4.13 15.39
C LEU A 18 6.16 4.82 14.31
N SER A 19 6.36 4.46 13.04
CA SER A 19 5.56 4.97 11.92
C SER A 19 4.11 4.52 12.03
N VAL A 20 3.85 3.25 12.30
CA VAL A 20 2.49 2.72 12.54
C VAL A 20 1.82 3.43 13.70
N LEU A 21 2.53 3.60 14.84
CA LEU A 21 2.01 4.31 16.01
C LEU A 21 1.66 5.77 15.68
N LYS A 22 2.52 6.46 14.95
CA LYS A 22 2.25 7.84 14.46
C LYS A 22 0.95 7.90 13.66
N TYR A 23 0.74 6.98 12.72
CA TYR A 23 -0.47 6.92 11.92
C TYR A 23 -1.70 6.53 12.74
N TYR A 24 -1.55 5.58 13.67
CA TYR A 24 -2.62 5.24 14.61
C TYR A 24 -3.09 6.47 15.39
N LEU A 25 -2.18 7.20 16.05
CA LEU A 25 -2.51 8.40 16.84
C LEU A 25 -3.16 9.48 15.95
N TYR A 26 -2.64 9.65 14.73
CA TYR A 26 -3.21 10.58 13.78
C TYR A 26 -4.66 10.24 13.43
N TYR A 27 -4.93 9.00 13.05
CA TYR A 27 -6.28 8.58 12.63
C TYR A 27 -7.25 8.40 13.79
N LYS A 28 -6.77 8.04 14.98
CA LYS A 28 -7.61 7.85 16.16
C LYS A 28 -8.04 9.20 16.76
N TYR A 29 -7.13 10.16 16.84
CA TYR A 29 -7.32 11.36 17.64
C TYR A 29 -7.30 12.68 16.85
N LYS A 30 -6.44 12.81 15.84
CA LYS A 30 -6.31 14.07 15.09
C LYS A 30 -7.21 14.16 13.87
N LYS A 31 -7.47 13.05 13.21
CA LYS A 31 -8.22 13.03 11.96
C LYS A 31 -9.72 13.00 12.22
N ARG A 32 -10.25 14.14 12.55
CA ARG A 32 -11.69 14.39 12.75
C ARG A 32 -12.14 15.54 11.85
N PHE A 33 -13.38 15.48 11.40
CA PHE A 33 -14.01 16.55 10.63
C PHE A 33 -15.16 17.11 11.46
N SER A 34 -15.29 18.44 11.50
CA SER A 34 -16.38 19.12 12.17
C SER A 34 -17.73 18.88 11.45
N ASP A 35 -17.66 18.81 10.13
CA ASP A 35 -18.81 18.71 9.26
C ASP A 35 -18.41 18.11 7.90
N ARG A 36 -19.42 17.91 7.05
CA ARG A 36 -19.24 17.37 5.71
C ARG A 36 -18.39 18.27 4.84
N SER A 37 -18.55 19.57 4.91
CA SER A 37 -17.79 20.51 4.09
C SER A 37 -16.29 20.46 4.43
N ALA A 38 -15.94 20.27 5.71
CA ALA A 38 -14.55 20.08 6.13
C ALA A 38 -13.96 18.79 5.55
N LEU A 39 -14.74 17.71 5.51
CA LEU A 39 -14.34 16.46 4.86
C LEU A 39 -14.11 16.67 3.35
N GLU A 40 -15.04 17.29 2.66
CA GLU A 40 -14.97 17.52 1.21
C GLU A 40 -13.77 18.39 0.82
N ARG A 41 -13.54 19.49 1.55
CA ARG A 41 -12.32 20.31 1.33
C ARG A 41 -11.04 19.49 1.48
N TRP A 42 -10.99 18.65 2.50
CA TRP A 42 -9.84 17.78 2.70
C TRP A 42 -9.68 16.74 1.57
N GLN A 43 -10.77 16.15 1.10
CA GLN A 43 -10.74 15.20 -0.02
C GLN A 43 -10.24 15.88 -1.29
N VAL A 44 -10.75 17.07 -1.64
CA VAL A 44 -10.30 17.85 -2.79
C VAL A 44 -8.79 18.11 -2.73
N GLU A 45 -8.29 18.56 -1.58
CA GLU A 45 -6.86 18.83 -1.40
C GLU A 45 -6.01 17.55 -1.51
N LYS A 46 -6.49 16.42 -1.00
CA LYS A 46 -5.81 15.12 -1.13
C LYS A 46 -5.79 14.63 -2.57
N ILE A 47 -6.91 14.74 -3.27
CA ILE A 47 -6.99 14.40 -4.70
C ILE A 47 -6.03 15.27 -5.49
N ARG A 48 -6.04 16.58 -5.30
CA ARG A 48 -5.13 17.50 -5.99
C ARG A 48 -3.67 17.08 -5.86
N LYS A 49 -3.20 16.86 -4.61
CA LYS A 49 -1.82 16.42 -4.34
C LYS A 49 -1.50 15.05 -4.96
N HIS A 50 -2.47 14.15 -4.96
CA HIS A 50 -2.27 12.83 -5.55
C HIS A 50 -2.16 12.92 -7.08
N LEU A 51 -3.02 13.73 -7.72
CA LEU A 51 -2.97 13.92 -9.16
C LEU A 51 -1.67 14.63 -9.62
N GLU A 52 -1.18 15.61 -8.85
CA GLU A 52 0.12 16.22 -9.09
C GLU A 52 1.24 15.18 -9.04
N TYR A 53 1.29 14.38 -7.97
CA TYR A 53 2.28 13.33 -7.83
C TYR A 53 2.22 12.30 -8.98
N VAL A 54 1.04 11.81 -9.32
CA VAL A 54 0.84 10.83 -10.40
C VAL A 54 1.19 11.43 -11.76
N GLY A 55 0.78 12.68 -12.01
CA GLY A 55 1.10 13.40 -13.26
C GLY A 55 2.59 13.65 -13.47
N ASP A 56 3.37 13.70 -12.38
CA ASP A 56 4.83 13.89 -12.44
C ASP A 56 5.60 12.56 -12.54
N HIS A 57 5.06 11.46 -12.01
CA HIS A 57 5.78 10.20 -11.85
C HIS A 57 5.29 9.05 -12.75
N SER A 58 4.03 9.08 -13.21
CA SER A 58 3.50 8.09 -14.14
C SER A 58 3.68 8.55 -15.59
N ARG A 59 4.23 7.70 -16.44
CA ARG A 59 4.38 8.01 -17.88
C ARG A 59 3.04 8.09 -18.58
N LEU A 60 2.08 7.22 -18.19
CA LEU A 60 0.73 7.20 -18.76
C LEU A 60 -0.05 8.49 -18.46
N TYR A 61 0.13 9.04 -17.26
CA TYR A 61 -0.63 10.20 -16.78
C TYR A 61 0.16 11.51 -16.81
N LYS A 62 1.29 11.52 -17.52
CA LYS A 62 2.21 12.66 -17.57
C LYS A 62 1.49 13.98 -17.90
N GLY A 63 1.63 14.95 -17.00
CA GLY A 63 1.05 16.29 -17.16
C GLY A 63 -0.45 16.39 -16.87
N MET A 64 -1.14 15.31 -16.53
CA MET A 64 -2.56 15.35 -16.15
C MET A 64 -2.70 15.88 -14.71
N LYS A 65 -3.42 17.00 -14.56
CA LYS A 65 -3.59 17.68 -13.25
C LYS A 65 -5.03 17.72 -12.76
N LYS A 66 -6.00 17.41 -13.61
CA LYS A 66 -7.43 17.45 -13.28
C LYS A 66 -8.01 16.05 -13.31
N LEU A 67 -8.82 15.70 -12.32
CA LEU A 67 -9.46 14.39 -12.24
C LEU A 67 -10.27 14.05 -13.50
N SER A 68 -10.94 15.06 -14.09
CA SER A 68 -11.70 14.90 -15.34
C SER A 68 -10.85 14.55 -16.57
N SER A 69 -9.53 14.70 -16.51
CA SER A 69 -8.62 14.32 -17.58
C SER A 69 -8.19 12.86 -17.53
N TYR A 70 -8.43 12.18 -16.38
CA TYR A 70 -8.07 10.78 -16.20
C TYR A 70 -9.15 9.88 -16.80
N PRO A 71 -8.79 8.89 -17.62
CA PRO A 71 -9.74 7.93 -18.14
C PRO A 71 -10.26 7.02 -17.02
N VAL A 72 -11.47 6.51 -17.16
CA VAL A 72 -11.94 5.38 -16.36
C VAL A 72 -11.25 4.13 -16.91
N ILE A 73 -10.51 3.44 -16.07
CA ILE A 73 -9.75 2.24 -16.44
C ILE A 73 -10.26 1.03 -15.68
N ASP A 74 -10.16 -0.13 -16.31
CA ASP A 74 -10.39 -1.41 -15.68
C ASP A 74 -9.07 -2.14 -15.36
N LYS A 75 -9.19 -3.30 -14.74
CA LYS A 75 -8.03 -4.14 -14.39
C LYS A 75 -7.25 -4.60 -15.63
N LYS A 76 -7.93 -4.86 -16.75
CA LYS A 76 -7.30 -5.29 -17.99
C LYS A 76 -6.39 -4.18 -18.51
N PHE A 77 -6.94 -2.99 -18.66
CA PHE A 77 -6.19 -1.82 -19.09
C PHE A 77 -5.01 -1.54 -18.14
N MET A 78 -5.23 -1.60 -16.82
CA MET A 78 -4.18 -1.41 -15.82
C MET A 78 -3.02 -2.39 -16.01
N MET A 79 -3.31 -3.65 -16.31
CA MET A 79 -2.27 -4.67 -16.50
C MET A 79 -1.58 -4.60 -17.86
N GLU A 80 -2.29 -4.16 -18.91
CA GLU A 80 -1.70 -3.94 -20.24
C GLU A 80 -0.75 -2.74 -20.26
N HIS A 81 -1.05 -1.71 -19.47
CA HIS A 81 -0.26 -0.47 -19.35
C HIS A 81 0.53 -0.35 -18.05
N PHE A 82 0.77 -1.46 -17.36
CA PHE A 82 1.39 -1.48 -16.03
C PHE A 82 2.71 -0.72 -15.97
N ASP A 83 3.56 -0.89 -16.98
CA ASP A 83 4.91 -0.30 -17.06
C ASP A 83 4.86 1.23 -17.16
N GLU A 84 3.80 1.77 -17.74
CA GLU A 84 3.62 3.21 -17.94
C GLU A 84 2.79 3.83 -16.81
N LEU A 85 1.93 3.03 -16.20
CA LEU A 85 0.98 3.47 -15.20
C LEU A 85 1.64 3.65 -13.83
N ASN A 86 2.54 2.73 -13.43
CA ASN A 86 3.16 2.80 -12.12
C ASN A 86 4.16 3.95 -11.98
N THR A 87 4.36 4.41 -10.74
CA THR A 87 5.18 5.58 -10.42
C THR A 87 6.61 5.23 -9.98
N VAL A 88 6.98 3.95 -9.99
CA VAL A 88 8.29 3.47 -9.51
C VAL A 88 9.16 2.85 -10.59
N GLY A 89 8.66 2.81 -11.83
CA GLY A 89 9.41 2.32 -12.98
C GLY A 89 9.75 0.82 -12.91
N ILE A 90 8.82 0.02 -12.42
CA ILE A 90 8.91 -1.45 -12.38
C ILE A 90 8.16 -2.01 -13.58
N GLY A 91 8.80 -2.92 -14.34
CA GLY A 91 8.15 -3.63 -15.45
C GLY A 91 7.16 -4.68 -14.95
N ARG A 92 6.11 -4.95 -15.71
CA ARG A 92 5.08 -5.93 -15.37
C ARG A 92 5.66 -7.34 -15.21
N GLU A 93 6.51 -7.75 -16.14
CA GLU A 93 7.14 -9.08 -16.11
C GLU A 93 8.05 -9.24 -14.90
N GLU A 94 8.91 -8.24 -14.66
CA GLU A 94 9.80 -8.18 -13.49
C GLU A 94 8.99 -8.28 -12.17
N ALA A 95 7.90 -7.54 -12.07
CA ALA A 95 7.03 -7.56 -10.89
C ALA A 95 6.31 -8.90 -10.72
N LEU A 96 5.83 -9.51 -11.81
CA LEU A 96 5.14 -10.79 -11.78
C LEU A 96 6.07 -11.92 -11.34
N GLU A 97 7.25 -12.02 -11.95
CA GLU A 97 8.26 -13.03 -11.59
C GLU A 97 8.66 -12.90 -10.12
N PHE A 98 8.91 -11.66 -9.67
CA PHE A 98 9.26 -11.39 -8.28
C PHE A 98 8.15 -11.81 -7.32
N ALA A 99 6.90 -11.48 -7.60
CA ALA A 99 5.76 -11.81 -6.75
C ALA A 99 5.50 -13.33 -6.71
N VAL A 100 5.57 -14.01 -7.85
CA VAL A 100 5.43 -15.48 -7.92
C VAL A 100 6.52 -16.19 -7.13
N LEU A 101 7.77 -15.70 -7.20
CA LEU A 101 8.87 -16.24 -6.42
C LEU A 101 8.63 -16.05 -4.91
N ALA A 102 8.18 -14.85 -4.50
CA ALA A 102 7.86 -14.56 -3.11
C ALA A 102 6.74 -15.47 -2.56
N GLU A 103 5.70 -15.72 -3.36
CA GLU A 103 4.61 -16.65 -3.01
C GLU A 103 5.11 -18.10 -2.88
N ARG A 104 5.88 -18.59 -3.85
CA ARG A 104 6.46 -19.95 -3.83
C ARG A 104 7.36 -20.19 -2.62
N GLN A 105 8.17 -19.21 -2.26
CA GLN A 105 9.08 -19.28 -1.12
C GLN A 105 8.39 -18.94 0.21
N ARG A 106 7.15 -18.46 0.17
CA ARG A 106 6.42 -17.87 1.31
C ARG A 106 7.24 -16.81 2.04
N ASN A 107 8.05 -16.07 1.29
CA ASN A 107 8.92 -15.01 1.79
C ASN A 107 8.56 -13.67 1.14
N PHE A 108 7.82 -12.85 1.86
CA PHE A 108 7.35 -11.53 1.43
C PHE A 108 8.21 -10.37 1.98
N SER A 109 9.36 -10.69 2.58
CA SER A 109 10.29 -9.69 3.12
C SER A 109 11.10 -8.97 2.05
N PRO A 110 11.54 -9.62 0.95
CA PRO A 110 12.27 -8.96 -0.13
C PRO A 110 11.42 -7.86 -0.79
N LYS A 111 12.11 -6.87 -1.34
CA LYS A 111 11.50 -5.74 -2.04
C LYS A 111 12.11 -5.57 -3.41
N LEU A 112 11.27 -5.18 -4.36
CA LEU A 112 11.69 -4.80 -5.70
C LEU A 112 11.72 -3.27 -5.77
N LYS A 113 12.91 -2.69 -6.06
CA LYS A 113 13.11 -1.23 -6.08
C LYS A 113 12.53 -0.50 -4.86
N GLY A 114 12.63 -1.12 -3.68
CA GLY A 114 12.19 -0.53 -2.41
C GLY A 114 10.70 -0.68 -2.09
N VAL A 115 9.89 -1.29 -2.95
CA VAL A 115 8.47 -1.54 -2.71
C VAL A 115 8.16 -3.03 -2.54
N THR A 116 7.12 -3.33 -1.80
CA THR A 116 6.54 -4.67 -1.72
C THR A 116 5.68 -4.89 -2.96
N VAL A 117 5.85 -6.04 -3.61
CA VAL A 117 5.03 -6.46 -4.74
C VAL A 117 4.12 -7.60 -4.29
N GLY A 118 2.86 -7.51 -4.64
CA GLY A 118 1.88 -8.55 -4.32
C GLY A 118 0.94 -8.83 -5.48
N LEU A 119 0.28 -9.98 -5.42
CA LEU A 119 -0.72 -10.40 -6.40
C LEU A 119 -2.12 -10.35 -5.79
N SER A 120 -3.09 -9.93 -6.57
CA SER A 120 -4.49 -10.02 -6.17
C SER A 120 -4.99 -11.45 -6.35
N SER A 121 -6.01 -11.84 -5.58
CA SER A 121 -6.57 -13.21 -5.55
C SER A 121 -7.12 -13.74 -6.88
N GLY A 122 -7.26 -12.91 -7.90
CA GLY A 122 -7.59 -13.35 -9.25
C GLY A 122 -8.91 -14.12 -9.40
N THR A 123 -9.91 -13.88 -8.57
CA THR A 123 -11.23 -14.58 -8.62
C THR A 123 -11.91 -14.54 -9.97
N SER A 124 -11.50 -13.65 -10.86
CA SER A 124 -11.95 -13.53 -12.26
C SER A 124 -10.96 -14.14 -13.27
N GLY A 125 -10.03 -15.00 -12.84
CA GLY A 125 -9.04 -15.65 -13.70
C GLY A 125 -7.85 -14.78 -14.13
N LYS A 126 -7.82 -13.50 -13.73
CA LYS A 126 -6.71 -12.58 -14.04
C LYS A 126 -6.17 -11.99 -12.75
N GLN A 127 -4.95 -12.35 -12.39
CA GLN A 127 -4.24 -11.74 -11.26
C GLN A 127 -3.84 -10.31 -11.61
N GLY A 128 -3.99 -9.41 -10.65
CA GLY A 128 -3.45 -8.05 -10.75
C GLY A 128 -2.25 -7.88 -9.85
N ILE A 129 -1.28 -7.12 -10.28
CA ILE A 129 -0.10 -6.76 -9.51
C ILE A 129 -0.42 -5.49 -8.73
N PHE A 130 0.02 -5.41 -7.49
CA PHE A 130 0.02 -4.17 -6.72
C PHE A 130 1.39 -3.90 -6.10
N LEU A 131 1.73 -2.63 -6.02
CA LEU A 131 2.99 -2.13 -5.48
C LEU A 131 2.68 -1.30 -4.24
N VAL A 132 3.39 -1.58 -3.14
CA VAL A 132 3.14 -0.91 -1.86
C VAL A 132 4.46 -0.49 -1.23
N SER A 133 4.63 0.80 -0.95
CA SER A 133 5.76 1.32 -0.18
C SER A 133 5.61 1.00 1.32
N ASP A 134 6.72 1.11 2.07
CA ASP A 134 6.69 0.93 3.53
C ASP A 134 5.81 1.98 4.21
N ASP A 135 5.83 3.23 3.73
CA ASP A 135 4.99 4.28 4.29
C ASP A 135 3.50 3.98 4.10
N GLU A 136 3.09 3.53 2.90
CA GLU A 136 1.71 3.13 2.64
C GLU A 136 1.28 1.95 3.50
N LYS A 137 2.12 0.93 3.63
CA LYS A 137 1.88 -0.22 4.50
C LYS A 137 1.71 0.21 5.97
N ASN A 138 2.63 1.01 6.48
CA ASN A 138 2.59 1.49 7.86
C ASN A 138 1.39 2.40 8.12
N ARG A 139 1.06 3.26 7.15
CA ARG A 139 -0.14 4.12 7.18
C ARG A 139 -1.41 3.30 7.22
N TRP A 140 -1.51 2.29 6.37
CA TRP A 140 -2.67 1.40 6.33
C TRP A 140 -2.82 0.63 7.65
N ALA A 141 -1.72 0.07 8.18
CA ALA A 141 -1.72 -0.62 9.47
C ALA A 141 -2.20 0.30 10.61
N GLY A 142 -1.66 1.52 10.68
CA GLY A 142 -2.07 2.50 11.68
C GLY A 142 -3.54 2.91 11.54
N TYR A 143 -4.04 3.05 10.31
CA TYR A 143 -5.45 3.34 10.05
C TYR A 143 -6.36 2.19 10.51
N ILE A 144 -6.04 0.95 10.17
CA ILE A 144 -6.81 -0.23 10.56
C ILE A 144 -6.88 -0.33 12.09
N LEU A 145 -5.74 -0.26 12.77
CA LEU A 145 -5.70 -0.28 14.23
C LEU A 145 -6.57 0.84 14.84
N ALA A 146 -6.51 2.05 14.28
CA ALA A 146 -7.28 3.19 14.78
C ALA A 146 -8.80 3.04 14.61
N ARG A 147 -9.25 2.24 13.65
CA ARG A 147 -10.68 2.09 13.31
C ARG A 147 -11.28 0.78 13.84
N PHE A 148 -10.50 -0.28 13.90
CA PHE A 148 -11.00 -1.59 14.31
C PHE A 148 -10.88 -1.81 15.82
N LEU A 149 -9.88 -1.23 16.49
CA LEU A 149 -9.79 -1.33 17.94
C LEU A 149 -10.80 -0.37 18.60
N PRO A 150 -11.73 -0.89 19.43
CA PRO A 150 -12.75 -0.07 20.06
C PRO A 150 -12.19 0.91 21.09
N GLY A 151 -11.18 0.50 21.85
CA GLY A 151 -10.51 1.30 22.87
C GLY A 151 -9.12 1.79 22.45
N SER A 152 -8.16 1.75 23.35
CA SER A 152 -6.78 2.20 23.16
C SER A 152 -5.84 1.01 22.87
N LEU A 153 -4.61 1.29 22.40
CA LEU A 153 -3.58 0.25 22.23
C LEU A 153 -3.07 -0.33 23.55
N PHE A 154 -3.44 0.25 24.68
CA PHE A 154 -3.02 -0.21 26.02
C PHE A 154 -4.02 -1.17 26.66
N GLU A 155 -5.11 -1.47 25.98
CA GLU A 155 -6.08 -2.45 26.41
C GLU A 155 -5.76 -3.84 25.86
N THR A 156 -6.20 -4.87 26.56
CA THR A 156 -6.06 -6.26 26.08
C THR A 156 -7.21 -6.61 25.15
N TYR A 157 -6.88 -7.14 23.98
CA TYR A 157 -7.84 -7.56 22.97
C TYR A 157 -7.67 -9.02 22.62
N SER A 158 -8.78 -9.72 22.44
CA SER A 158 -8.81 -11.01 21.76
C SER A 158 -9.24 -10.78 20.32
N ILE A 159 -8.34 -11.04 19.37
CA ILE A 159 -8.58 -10.80 17.94
C ILE A 159 -8.52 -12.12 17.20
N ALA A 160 -9.63 -12.49 16.52
CA ALA A 160 -9.67 -13.65 15.64
C ALA A 160 -9.50 -13.20 14.18
N PHE A 161 -8.50 -13.73 13.49
CA PHE A 161 -8.28 -13.54 12.08
C PHE A 161 -8.71 -14.78 11.31
N PHE A 162 -9.68 -14.61 10.42
CA PHE A 162 -10.09 -15.65 9.47
C PHE A 162 -9.48 -15.34 8.13
N MET A 163 -8.37 -16.01 7.82
CA MET A 163 -7.67 -15.85 6.54
C MET A 163 -7.65 -17.18 5.81
N ARG A 164 -7.67 -17.11 4.49
CA ARG A 164 -7.48 -18.29 3.66
C ARG A 164 -6.04 -18.76 3.79
N ALA A 165 -5.85 -19.92 4.45
CA ALA A 165 -4.53 -20.45 4.75
C ALA A 165 -3.94 -21.28 3.61
N ASP A 166 -4.75 -21.79 2.69
CA ASP A 166 -4.34 -22.71 1.65
C ASP A 166 -4.77 -22.22 0.28
N SER A 167 -3.81 -22.07 -0.61
CA SER A 167 -4.03 -21.64 -1.99
C SER A 167 -3.68 -22.78 -2.96
N ASN A 168 -4.36 -23.92 -2.82
CA ASN A 168 -4.38 -24.91 -3.91
C ASN A 168 -5.24 -24.44 -5.08
N LEU A 169 -5.20 -23.15 -5.40
CA LEU A 169 -5.98 -22.53 -6.47
C LEU A 169 -5.12 -22.08 -7.65
N TYR A 170 -3.91 -22.66 -7.76
CA TYR A 170 -3.05 -22.40 -8.91
C TYR A 170 -2.52 -23.70 -9.48
#